data_a413956d4e96be5e9dcfb44cb323239f
#
_entry.id   a413956d4e96be5e9dcfb44cb323239f
#
_cell.length_a   1.000
_cell.length_b   1.000
_cell.length_c   1.000
_cell.angle_alpha   90.00
_cell.angle_beta   90.00
_cell.angle_gamma   90.00
#
_symmetry.space_group_name_H-M   'P 1'
#
loop_
_entity.id
_entity.type
_entity.pdbx_description
1 polymer ?
#
loop_
_entity_poly.entity_id
_entity_poly.type
_entity_poly.pdbx_seq_one_letter_code
_entity_poly.pdbx_strand_id
1 'polypeptide(L)'
;MTLKDVGTYKYRVQTAILGSDDVCELMLGKDYDKEISDEKLLYQSIFPYLYVEETQTETKSYVCFEVDVPRTANFSYKDMKIIVWCYSHKGIMNYNHTGYLGTRSDILSDMVDRLLNSSRNYGIGRLKLESATYFMPSSKFYGRQLIYSCSEFNIDEKL
;
A
#
# COMPACT_ATOMS: atom_id res chain seq x y z
N MET A 1 1.39 25.93 0.20
CA MET A 1 1.40 24.46 0.28
C MET A 1 1.39 23.87 -1.12
N THR A 2 2.18 22.87 -1.38
CA THR A 2 2.11 22.13 -2.65
C THR A 2 1.49 20.76 -2.43
N LEU A 3 0.60 20.36 -3.32
CA LEU A 3 0.02 19.01 -3.33
C LEU A 3 0.84 18.01 -4.15
N LYS A 4 1.96 18.46 -4.72
CA LYS A 4 2.88 17.59 -5.46
C LYS A 4 3.37 16.41 -4.60
N ASP A 5 3.49 16.61 -3.29
CA ASP A 5 3.92 15.56 -2.36
C ASP A 5 2.95 14.37 -2.34
N VAL A 6 1.66 14.59 -2.57
CA VAL A 6 0.68 13.50 -2.67
C VAL A 6 1.07 12.55 -3.81
N GLY A 7 1.31 13.09 -5.01
CA GLY A 7 1.75 12.29 -6.15
C GLY A 7 3.14 11.71 -5.96
N THR A 8 4.07 12.46 -5.37
CA THR A 8 5.43 12.00 -5.09
C THR A 8 5.42 10.80 -4.14
N TYR A 9 4.63 10.85 -3.08
CA TYR A 9 4.50 9.76 -2.12
C TYR A 9 3.83 8.54 -2.75
N LYS A 10 2.79 8.75 -3.57
CA LYS A 10 2.15 7.64 -4.30
C LYS A 10 3.16 6.92 -5.19
N TYR A 11 3.99 7.68 -5.90
CA TYR A 11 5.03 7.11 -6.75
C TYR A 11 6.06 6.30 -5.93
N ARG A 12 6.47 6.81 -4.78
CA ARG A 12 7.42 6.11 -3.90
C ARG A 12 6.83 4.83 -3.32
N VAL A 13 5.58 4.86 -2.88
CA VAL A 13 4.87 3.66 -2.39
C VAL A 13 4.76 2.62 -3.51
N GLN A 14 4.32 3.05 -4.68
CA GLN A 14 4.21 2.19 -5.86
C GLN A 14 5.55 1.53 -6.20
N THR A 15 6.61 2.30 -6.24
CA THR A 15 7.96 1.80 -6.57
C THR A 15 8.44 0.81 -5.51
N ALA A 16 8.21 1.08 -4.22
CA ALA A 16 8.57 0.18 -3.15
C ALA A 16 7.85 -1.17 -3.26
N ILE A 17 6.55 -1.15 -3.49
CA ILE A 17 5.73 -2.35 -3.59
C ILE A 17 6.10 -3.18 -4.82
N LEU A 18 6.19 -2.55 -5.99
CA LEU A 18 6.55 -3.22 -7.24
C LEU A 18 7.99 -3.73 -7.24
N GLY A 19 8.87 -3.12 -6.45
CA GLY A 19 10.26 -3.57 -6.28
C GLY A 19 10.42 -4.75 -5.32
N SER A 20 9.36 -5.18 -4.65
CA SER A 20 9.41 -6.31 -3.71
C SER A 20 9.10 -7.61 -4.43
N ASP A 21 10.09 -8.50 -4.50
CA ASP A 21 9.90 -9.83 -5.09
C ASP A 21 8.85 -10.64 -4.30
N ASP A 22 8.86 -10.54 -2.98
CA ASP A 22 7.93 -11.26 -2.11
C ASP A 22 6.47 -10.87 -2.39
N VAL A 23 6.20 -9.57 -2.47
CA VAL A 23 4.85 -9.05 -2.76
C VAL A 23 4.40 -9.49 -4.16
N CYS A 24 5.26 -9.31 -5.16
CA CYS A 24 4.94 -9.67 -6.55
C CYS A 24 4.69 -11.18 -6.69
N GLU A 25 5.50 -11.99 -6.04
CA GLU A 25 5.34 -13.45 -6.05
C GLU A 25 4.04 -13.88 -5.38
N LEU A 26 3.70 -13.30 -4.22
CA LEU A 26 2.44 -13.59 -3.55
C LEU A 26 1.25 -13.24 -4.45
N MET A 27 1.29 -12.09 -5.11
CA MET A 27 0.18 -11.59 -5.91
C MET A 27 0.02 -12.30 -7.25
N LEU A 28 1.11 -12.67 -7.89
CA LEU A 28 1.09 -13.32 -9.22
C LEU A 28 1.18 -14.84 -9.15
N GLY A 29 1.73 -15.40 -8.06
CA GLY A 29 1.90 -16.83 -7.91
C GLY A 29 2.73 -17.42 -9.04
N LYS A 30 2.19 -18.44 -9.72
CA LYS A 30 2.88 -19.12 -10.85
C LYS A 30 3.07 -18.22 -12.08
N ASP A 31 2.34 -17.10 -12.16
CA ASP A 31 2.47 -16.13 -13.23
C ASP A 31 3.56 -15.09 -12.96
N TYR A 32 4.29 -15.24 -11.82
CA TYR A 32 5.35 -14.33 -11.44
C TYR A 32 6.51 -14.38 -12.44
N ASP A 33 6.81 -13.22 -13.00
CA ASP A 33 7.98 -12.98 -13.84
C ASP A 33 8.52 -11.60 -13.49
N LYS A 34 9.71 -11.56 -12.91
CA LYS A 34 10.31 -10.32 -12.39
C LYS A 34 10.42 -9.22 -13.44
N GLU A 35 10.64 -9.57 -14.72
CA GLU A 35 10.83 -8.60 -15.79
C GLU A 35 9.54 -7.88 -16.20
N ILE A 36 8.37 -8.53 -16.01
CA ILE A 36 7.08 -8.00 -16.45
C ILE A 36 6.05 -7.89 -15.32
N SER A 37 6.47 -8.03 -14.06
CA SER A 37 5.52 -7.95 -12.92
C SER A 37 4.85 -6.59 -12.82
N ASP A 38 5.55 -5.50 -13.14
CA ASP A 38 4.96 -4.15 -13.13
C ASP A 38 3.79 -4.05 -14.08
N GLU A 39 3.93 -4.58 -15.29
CA GLU A 39 2.87 -4.56 -16.31
C GLU A 39 1.67 -5.41 -15.90
N LYS A 40 1.91 -6.51 -15.19
CA LYS A 40 0.85 -7.43 -14.75
C LYS A 40 0.10 -6.93 -13.52
N LEU A 41 0.73 -6.12 -12.68
CA LEU A 41 0.18 -5.70 -11.40
C LEU A 41 -0.39 -4.29 -11.39
N LEU A 42 0.34 -3.33 -11.96
CA LEU A 42 -0.06 -1.92 -11.88
C LEU A 42 -1.37 -1.68 -12.63
N TYR A 43 -2.34 -1.08 -11.93
CA TYR A 43 -3.71 -0.85 -12.41
C TYR A 43 -4.48 -2.13 -12.76
N GLN A 44 -3.97 -3.30 -12.38
CA GLN A 44 -4.66 -4.58 -12.46
C GLN A 44 -4.98 -5.15 -11.08
N SER A 45 -4.03 -5.04 -10.16
CA SER A 45 -4.13 -5.54 -8.79
C SER A 45 -3.51 -4.58 -7.78
N ILE A 46 -2.66 -3.64 -8.24
CA ILE A 46 -2.05 -2.59 -7.42
C ILE A 46 -2.56 -1.25 -7.94
N PHE A 47 -3.23 -0.49 -7.07
CA PHE A 47 -3.88 0.76 -7.44
C PHE A 47 -3.47 1.90 -6.51
N PRO A 48 -3.14 3.10 -7.06
CA PRO A 48 -2.83 4.29 -6.25
C PRO A 48 -4.09 5.00 -5.75
N TYR A 49 -5.14 4.25 -5.50
CA TYR A 49 -6.42 4.66 -4.89
C TYR A 49 -7.19 3.40 -4.51
N LEU A 50 -8.17 3.52 -3.63
CA LEU A 50 -8.98 2.36 -3.27
C LEU A 50 -9.87 1.95 -4.44
N TYR A 51 -9.65 0.74 -4.92
CA TYR A 51 -10.39 0.14 -6.02
C TYR A 51 -11.17 -1.08 -5.53
N VAL A 52 -12.49 -0.98 -5.57
CA VAL A 52 -13.40 -2.08 -5.22
C VAL A 52 -14.51 -2.10 -6.27
N GLU A 53 -14.52 -3.13 -7.10
CA GLU A 53 -15.62 -3.33 -8.04
C GLU A 53 -16.77 -4.10 -7.39
N GLU A 54 -18.01 -3.66 -7.62
CA GLU A 54 -19.21 -4.37 -7.14
C GLU A 54 -19.32 -5.78 -7.71
N THR A 55 -18.84 -5.96 -8.94
CA THR A 55 -18.86 -7.23 -9.66
C THR A 55 -17.57 -8.01 -9.58
N GLN A 56 -16.68 -7.65 -8.65
CA GLN A 56 -15.37 -8.27 -8.48
C GLN A 56 -15.51 -9.77 -8.20
N THR A 57 -15.12 -10.59 -9.17
CA THR A 57 -15.24 -12.03 -9.10
C THR A 57 -13.90 -12.75 -9.20
N GLU A 58 -12.82 -12.02 -9.53
CA GLU A 58 -11.51 -12.61 -9.70
C GLU A 58 -10.91 -13.06 -8.37
N THR A 59 -10.38 -14.29 -8.37
CA THR A 59 -9.76 -14.90 -7.20
C THR A 59 -8.29 -14.48 -7.14
N LYS A 60 -8.04 -13.28 -6.64
CA LYS A 60 -6.69 -12.71 -6.56
C LYS A 60 -6.53 -11.81 -5.34
N SER A 61 -5.31 -11.31 -5.14
CA SER A 61 -4.97 -10.32 -4.11
C SER A 61 -4.89 -8.92 -4.70
N TYR A 62 -5.19 -7.93 -3.87
CA TYR A 62 -5.13 -6.51 -4.22
C TYR A 62 -4.31 -5.74 -3.20
N VAL A 63 -3.58 -4.76 -3.68
CA VAL A 63 -2.95 -3.72 -2.84
C VAL A 63 -3.38 -2.37 -3.40
N CYS A 64 -4.09 -1.61 -2.60
CA CYS A 64 -4.49 -0.24 -2.92
C CYS A 64 -3.88 0.71 -1.92
N PHE A 65 -3.57 1.92 -2.32
CA PHE A 65 -3.02 2.89 -1.40
C PHE A 65 -3.52 4.30 -1.74
N GLU A 66 -3.53 5.15 -0.72
CA GLU A 66 -3.91 6.55 -0.82
C GLU A 66 -2.96 7.39 0.03
N VAL A 67 -2.78 8.63 -0.35
CA VAL A 67 -1.98 9.60 0.39
C VAL A 67 -2.86 10.81 0.69
N ASP A 68 -2.98 11.13 1.97
CA ASP A 68 -3.77 12.24 2.46
C ASP A 68 -2.90 13.30 3.12
N VAL A 69 -3.36 14.53 3.09
CA VAL A 69 -2.86 15.64 3.90
C VAL A 69 -3.98 16.02 4.87
N PRO A 70 -4.15 15.29 6.00
CA PRO A 70 -5.28 15.53 6.90
C PRO A 70 -5.19 16.86 7.61
N ARG A 71 -4.01 17.43 7.72
CA ARG A 71 -3.79 18.70 8.42
C ARG A 71 -2.57 19.44 7.88
N THR A 72 -2.75 20.73 7.64
CA THR A 72 -1.68 21.69 7.43
C THR A 72 -1.50 22.47 8.74
N ALA A 73 -0.60 21.99 9.60
CA ALA A 73 -0.46 22.50 10.97
C ALA A 73 -0.08 23.99 11.01
N ASN A 74 0.80 24.43 10.10
CA ASN A 74 1.25 25.82 9.99
C ASN A 74 1.89 26.04 8.61
N PHE A 75 2.51 27.21 8.41
CA PHE A 75 3.20 27.48 7.15
C PHE A 75 4.42 26.62 6.89
N SER A 76 5.00 26.00 7.93
CA SER A 76 6.25 25.24 7.82
C SER A 76 6.03 23.75 7.68
N TYR A 77 4.97 23.20 8.28
CA TYR A 77 4.75 21.76 8.39
C TYR A 77 3.33 21.37 8.04
N LYS A 78 3.19 20.16 7.50
CA LYS A 78 1.91 19.50 7.30
C LYS A 78 2.00 18.06 7.76
N ASP A 79 0.87 17.48 8.12
CA ASP A 79 0.76 16.07 8.42
C ASP A 79 0.42 15.31 7.15
N MET A 80 1.16 14.24 6.90
CA MET A 80 0.93 13.34 5.78
C MET A 80 0.49 11.99 6.30
N LYS A 81 -0.43 11.36 5.59
CA LYS A 81 -0.94 10.03 5.91
C LYS A 81 -0.89 9.15 4.68
N ILE A 82 -0.34 7.94 4.83
CA ILE A 82 -0.38 6.90 3.80
C ILE A 82 -1.32 5.81 4.30
N ILE A 83 -2.31 5.47 3.49
CA ILE A 83 -3.26 4.40 3.79
C ILE A 83 -3.03 3.30 2.77
N VAL A 84 -2.86 2.06 3.24
CA VAL A 84 -2.69 0.90 2.37
C VAL A 84 -3.74 -0.14 2.72
N TRP A 85 -4.43 -0.64 1.70
CA TRP A 85 -5.38 -1.74 1.83
C TRP A 85 -4.80 -2.96 1.13
N CYS A 86 -4.60 -4.03 1.91
CA CYS A 86 -4.13 -5.32 1.41
C CYS A 86 -5.24 -6.34 1.62
N TYR A 87 -5.83 -6.84 0.54
CA TYR A 87 -6.93 -7.79 0.67
C TYR A 87 -6.88 -8.85 -0.43
N SER A 88 -7.44 -10.01 -0.12
CA SER A 88 -7.45 -11.16 -1.02
C SER A 88 -8.82 -11.82 -1.02
N HIS A 89 -9.14 -12.50 -2.11
CA HIS A 89 -10.35 -13.32 -2.19
C HIS A 89 -10.29 -14.43 -1.12
N LYS A 90 -11.40 -14.66 -0.43
CA LYS A 90 -11.48 -15.67 0.65
C LYS A 90 -11.12 -17.08 0.18
N GLY A 91 -11.33 -17.39 -1.11
CA GLY A 91 -11.01 -18.68 -1.69
C GLY A 91 -9.52 -19.01 -1.77
N ILE A 92 -8.64 -18.01 -1.67
CA ILE A 92 -7.17 -18.20 -1.72
C ILE A 92 -6.49 -17.77 -0.42
N MET A 93 -7.24 -17.69 0.66
CA MET A 93 -6.71 -17.18 1.93
C MET A 93 -5.65 -18.10 2.56
N ASN A 94 -5.72 -19.40 2.29
CA ASN A 94 -4.72 -20.34 2.77
C ASN A 94 -3.44 -20.21 1.93
N TYR A 95 -2.38 -19.70 2.55
CA TYR A 95 -1.11 -19.41 1.90
C TYR A 95 0.03 -19.53 2.90
N ASN A 96 1.17 -20.03 2.44
CA ASN A 96 2.37 -20.14 3.24
C ASN A 96 3.56 -19.50 2.53
N HIS A 97 4.37 -18.77 3.28
CA HIS A 97 5.62 -18.22 2.82
C HIS A 97 6.65 -18.27 3.96
N THR A 98 7.86 -18.67 3.64
CA THR A 98 8.96 -18.75 4.62
C THR A 98 9.19 -17.38 5.28
N GLY A 99 9.19 -17.37 6.62
CA GLY A 99 9.41 -16.14 7.39
C GLY A 99 8.15 -15.33 7.69
N TYR A 100 6.97 -15.84 7.29
CA TYR A 100 5.68 -15.20 7.52
C TYR A 100 4.67 -16.16 8.10
N LEU A 101 3.71 -15.63 8.87
CA LEU A 101 2.62 -16.41 9.47
C LEU A 101 1.30 -15.68 9.28
N GLY A 102 0.23 -16.45 9.13
CA GLY A 102 -1.13 -15.93 9.02
C GLY A 102 -1.80 -16.28 7.71
N THR A 103 -2.90 -15.61 7.44
CA THR A 103 -3.61 -15.73 6.16
C THR A 103 -2.82 -15.04 5.04
N ARG A 104 -3.21 -15.28 3.80
CA ARG A 104 -2.60 -14.60 2.64
C ARG A 104 -2.61 -13.07 2.82
N SER A 105 -3.72 -12.51 3.28
CA SER A 105 -3.83 -11.07 3.50
C SER A 105 -2.97 -10.58 4.66
N ASP A 106 -2.83 -11.37 5.73
CA ASP A 106 -1.93 -11.04 6.85
C ASP A 106 -0.47 -11.02 6.38
N ILE A 107 -0.08 -12.01 5.59
CA ILE A 107 1.27 -12.12 5.04
C ILE A 107 1.54 -10.97 4.07
N LEU A 108 0.60 -10.67 3.19
CA LEU A 108 0.73 -9.54 2.25
C LEU A 108 0.88 -8.22 3.01
N SER A 109 0.08 -8.02 4.06
CA SER A 109 0.17 -6.82 4.89
C SER A 109 1.52 -6.70 5.60
N ASP A 110 2.04 -7.81 6.12
CA ASP A 110 3.37 -7.86 6.75
C ASP A 110 4.47 -7.54 5.74
N MET A 111 4.38 -8.09 4.53
CA MET A 111 5.34 -7.79 3.45
C MET A 111 5.36 -6.29 3.12
N VAL A 112 4.18 -5.67 3.00
CA VAL A 112 4.07 -4.23 2.73
C VAL A 112 4.58 -3.41 3.92
N ASP A 113 4.23 -3.81 5.13
CA ASP A 113 4.69 -3.12 6.34
C ASP A 113 6.22 -3.12 6.46
N ARG A 114 6.88 -4.22 6.13
CA ARG A 114 8.34 -4.29 6.14
C ARG A 114 9.00 -3.34 5.14
N LEU A 115 8.28 -2.96 4.08
CA LEU A 115 8.78 -1.99 3.09
C LEU A 115 8.60 -0.55 3.56
N LEU A 116 7.53 -0.26 4.28
CA LEU A 116 7.10 1.11 4.58
C LEU A 116 7.43 1.55 6.00
N ASN A 117 7.16 0.71 6.99
CA ASN A 117 7.29 1.08 8.40
C ASN A 117 8.75 1.40 8.76
N SER A 118 8.95 2.52 9.42
CA SER A 118 10.26 3.05 9.78
C SER A 118 11.12 3.53 8.60
N SER A 119 10.56 3.58 7.38
CA SER A 119 11.26 4.12 6.22
C SER A 119 11.54 5.62 6.39
N ARG A 120 12.70 6.06 5.94
CA ARG A 120 13.10 7.47 5.92
C ARG A 120 12.86 8.13 4.56
N ASN A 121 12.22 7.44 3.63
CA ASN A 121 11.98 7.93 2.28
C ASN A 121 10.72 8.81 2.17
N TYR A 122 10.04 9.05 3.30
CA TYR A 122 8.78 9.80 3.36
C TYR A 122 8.89 10.89 4.42
N GLY A 123 8.77 12.14 4.01
CA GLY A 123 8.73 13.28 4.90
C GLY A 123 9.95 13.46 5.79
N ILE A 124 9.71 13.99 6.98
CA ILE A 124 10.72 14.27 8.00
C ILE A 124 10.73 13.10 8.99
N GLY A 125 11.91 12.51 9.19
CA GLY A 125 12.06 11.38 10.10
C GLY A 125 11.65 10.07 9.47
N ARG A 126 10.93 9.25 10.24
CA ARG A 126 10.52 7.91 9.82
C ARG A 126 9.02 7.80 9.66
N LEU A 127 8.59 7.09 8.62
CA LEU A 127 7.19 6.72 8.46
C LEU A 127 6.79 5.78 9.60
N LYS A 128 5.68 6.07 10.26
CA LYS A 128 5.24 5.33 11.44
C LYS A 128 3.87 4.67 11.19
N LEU A 129 3.81 3.37 11.43
CA LEU A 129 2.53 2.66 11.43
C LEU A 129 1.69 3.10 12.64
N GLU A 130 0.50 3.62 12.38
CA GLU A 130 -0.45 4.07 13.41
C GLU A 130 -1.48 3.00 13.74
N SER A 131 -1.95 2.26 12.73
CA SER A 131 -2.94 1.21 12.92
C SER A 131 -2.90 0.18 11.80
N ALA A 132 -3.34 -1.04 12.14
CA ALA A 132 -3.49 -2.15 11.21
C ALA A 132 -4.78 -2.88 11.59
N THR A 133 -5.89 -2.51 10.95
CA THR A 133 -7.21 -3.03 11.26
C THR A 133 -7.72 -3.91 10.13
N TYR A 134 -8.64 -4.83 10.44
CA TYR A 134 -9.20 -5.66 9.39
C TYR A 134 -10.06 -4.82 8.42
N PHE A 135 -10.17 -5.30 7.18
CA PHE A 135 -10.89 -4.63 6.12
C PHE A 135 -11.61 -5.67 5.25
N MET A 136 -12.91 -5.49 5.09
CA MET A 136 -13.74 -6.35 4.25
C MET A 136 -14.46 -5.48 3.23
N PRO A 137 -13.89 -5.30 2.02
CA PRO A 137 -14.53 -4.48 0.99
C PRO A 137 -15.82 -5.11 0.45
N SER A 138 -15.94 -6.43 0.55
CA SER A 138 -17.15 -7.17 0.21
C SER A 138 -17.19 -8.49 0.97
N SER A 139 -18.27 -9.27 0.80
CA SER A 139 -18.40 -10.58 1.44
C SER A 139 -17.38 -11.60 0.92
N LYS A 140 -16.79 -11.37 -0.25
CA LYS A 140 -15.85 -12.30 -0.91
C LYS A 140 -14.38 -12.00 -0.59
N PHE A 141 -14.08 -10.82 -0.05
CA PHE A 141 -12.71 -10.37 0.19
C PHE A 141 -12.49 -10.03 1.64
N TYR A 142 -11.27 -10.28 2.10
CA TYR A 142 -10.84 -9.98 3.45
C TYR A 142 -9.38 -9.53 3.44
N GLY A 143 -9.06 -8.57 4.28
CA GLY A 143 -7.70 -8.10 4.42
C GLY A 143 -7.51 -7.12 5.56
N ARG A 144 -6.55 -6.21 5.35
CA ARG A 144 -6.18 -5.22 6.36
C ARG A 144 -6.07 -3.83 5.77
N GLN A 145 -6.37 -2.84 6.61
CA GLN A 145 -6.11 -1.44 6.35
C GLN A 145 -4.95 -1.00 7.23
N LEU A 146 -3.87 -0.55 6.61
CA LEU A 146 -2.68 -0.05 7.29
C LEU A 146 -2.67 1.48 7.17
N ILE A 147 -2.48 2.17 8.28
CA ILE A 147 -2.39 3.63 8.28
C ILE A 147 -1.04 4.04 8.83
N TYR A 148 -0.30 4.81 8.03
CA TYR A 148 1.01 5.36 8.36
C TYR A 148 0.93 6.87 8.43
N SER A 149 1.75 7.47 9.26
CA SER A 149 1.86 8.92 9.38
C SER A 149 3.32 9.40 9.36
N CYS A 150 3.51 10.60 8.86
CA CYS A 150 4.75 11.34 8.96
C CYS A 150 4.46 12.84 8.83
N SER A 151 5.42 13.66 9.21
CA SER A 151 5.38 15.09 8.96
C SER A 151 6.15 15.41 7.69
N GLU A 152 5.75 16.46 6.98
CA GLU A 152 6.45 16.95 5.80
C GLU A 152 6.55 18.47 5.85
N PHE A 153 7.55 19.01 5.18
CA PHE A 153 7.64 20.46 5.01
C PHE A 153 6.50 20.95 4.13
N ASN A 154 5.87 22.03 4.58
CA ASN A 154 4.82 22.70 3.85
C ASN A 154 5.45 23.82 3.03
N ILE A 155 6.06 23.47 1.90
CA ILE A 155 6.80 24.40 1.04
C ILE A 155 5.88 24.87 -0.08
N ASP A 156 5.82 26.17 -0.29
CA ASP A 156 5.16 26.75 -1.45
C ASP A 156 6.19 26.94 -2.56
N GLU A 157 6.05 26.19 -3.64
CA GLU A 157 6.95 26.29 -4.81
C GLU A 157 6.59 27.46 -5.74
N LYS A 158 5.62 28.27 -5.37
CA LYS A 158 5.31 29.49 -6.14
C LYS A 158 6.34 30.57 -5.87
N LEU A 159 7.36 30.52 -6.63
CA LEU A 159 8.32 31.62 -6.73
C LEU A 159 8.08 32.36 -8.04
#